data_a2eb330634da9ed9b3e25f1da40985db
#
_entry.id   a2eb330634da9ed9b3e25f1da40985db
#
_cell.length_a   1.000
_cell.length_b   1.000
_cell.length_c   1.000
_cell.angle_alpha   90.00
_cell.angle_beta   90.00
_cell.angle_gamma   90.00
#
_symmetry.space_group_name_H-M   'P 1'
#
loop_
_entity.id
_entity.type
_entity.pdbx_description
1 polymer ?
#
loop_
_entity_poly.entity_id
_entity_poly.type
_entity_poly.pdbx_seq_one_letter_code
_entity_poly.pdbx_strand_id
1 'polypeptide(L)' 'MCIAAPMKVLSINEKERTGKVEFSGNIINVNLSLVAPKKGDYVLVHAGSAIEILKKESAEEILNLFEMLEKE' A
#
# COMPACT_ATOMS: atom_id res chain seq x y z
N MET A 1 -14.14 9.10 -2.25
CA MET A 1 -13.33 9.16 -3.46
C MET A 1 -12.30 8.02 -3.45
N CYS A 2 -12.29 7.24 -4.50
CA CYS A 2 -11.37 6.09 -4.57
C CYS A 2 -10.05 6.50 -5.21
N ILE A 3 -9.02 6.55 -4.41
CA ILE A 3 -7.67 6.88 -4.88
C ILE A 3 -6.77 5.70 -4.55
N ALA A 4 -6.08 5.19 -5.57
CA ALA A 4 -5.08 4.17 -5.34
C ALA A 4 -3.83 4.83 -4.75
N ALA A 5 -3.31 4.27 -3.68
CA ALA A 5 -2.14 4.82 -3.00
C ALA A 5 -1.12 3.73 -2.70
N PRO A 6 0.19 4.03 -2.83
CA PRO A 6 1.21 3.07 -2.47
C PRO A 6 1.34 3.01 -0.95
N MET A 7 1.31 1.80 -0.41
CA MET A 7 1.39 1.58 1.03
C MET A 7 2.42 0.50 1.33
N LYS A 8 3.11 0.65 2.45
CA LYS A 8 4.14 -0.29 2.86
C LYS A 8 3.53 -1.43 3.66
N VAL A 9 3.86 -2.66 3.28
CA VAL A 9 3.36 -3.85 3.99
C VAL A 9 4.15 -4.02 5.28
N LEU A 10 3.45 -4.00 6.41
CA LEU A 10 4.04 -4.17 7.73
C LEU A 10 3.95 -5.60 8.22
N SER A 11 2.85 -6.28 7.95
CA SER A 11 2.65 -7.65 8.36
C SER A 11 1.67 -8.33 7.42
N ILE A 12 1.74 -9.65 7.37
CA ILE A 12 0.91 -10.46 6.47
C ILE A 12 0.30 -11.60 7.26
N ASN A 13 -1.02 -11.79 7.09
CA ASN A 13 -1.71 -12.95 7.61
C ASN A 13 -2.05 -13.85 6.42
N GLU A 14 -1.21 -14.85 6.18
CA GLU A 14 -1.37 -15.75 5.04
C GLU A 14 -2.64 -16.57 5.11
N LYS A 15 -3.08 -16.88 6.30
CA LYS A 15 -4.27 -17.72 6.50
C LYS A 15 -5.52 -17.00 6.04
N GLU A 16 -5.63 -15.73 6.31
CA GLU A 16 -6.78 -14.92 5.93
C GLU A 16 -6.56 -14.13 4.65
N ARG A 17 -5.35 -14.16 4.12
CA ARG A 17 -4.94 -13.38 2.95
C ARG A 17 -5.19 -11.90 3.12
N THR A 18 -4.81 -11.41 4.30
CA THR A 18 -4.90 -10.00 4.62
C THR A 18 -3.55 -9.52 5.13
N GLY A 19 -3.40 -8.23 5.26
CA GLY A 19 -2.17 -7.67 5.79
C GLY A 19 -2.40 -6.29 6.34
N LYS A 20 -1.45 -5.84 7.13
CA LYS A 20 -1.45 -4.46 7.62
C LYS A 20 -0.47 -3.65 6.80
N VAL A 21 -0.94 -2.51 6.32
CA VAL A 21 -0.13 -1.61 5.51
C VAL A 21 -0.17 -0.21 6.11
N GLU A 22 0.86 0.56 5.83
CA GLU A 22 1.01 1.91 6.37
C GLU A 22 1.08 2.93 5.26
N PHE A 23 0.39 4.05 5.46
CA PHE A 23 0.48 5.22 4.61
C PHE A 23 0.40 6.47 5.47
N SER A 24 1.41 7.31 5.42
CA SER A 24 1.45 8.58 6.18
C SER A 24 1.15 8.42 7.67
N GLY A 25 1.66 7.37 8.28
CA GLY A 25 1.45 7.11 9.70
C GLY A 25 0.16 6.39 10.04
N ASN A 26 -0.71 6.16 9.07
CA ASN A 26 -1.95 5.43 9.28
C ASN A 26 -1.76 3.96 8.90
N ILE A 27 -2.22 3.07 9.76
CA ILE A 27 -2.13 1.63 9.55
C ILE A 27 -3.53 1.09 9.29
N ILE A 28 -3.69 0.39 8.19
CA ILE A 28 -4.99 -0.21 7.84
C ILE A 28 -4.82 -1.67 7.45
N ASN A 29 -5.91 -2.42 7.55
CA ASN A 29 -5.93 -3.81 7.07
C ASN A 29 -6.41 -3.80 5.62
N VAL A 30 -5.75 -4.57 4.77
CA VAL A 30 -6.12 -4.68 3.37
C VAL A 30 -6.20 -6.15 2.96
N ASN A 31 -6.96 -6.39 1.91
CA ASN A 31 -7.08 -7.70 1.31
C ASN A 31 -5.88 -7.94 0.40
N LEU A 32 -5.23 -9.08 0.54
CA LEU A 32 -4.07 -9.47 -0.25
C LEU A 32 -4.36 -10.66 -1.17
N SER A 33 -5.61 -10.89 -1.51
CA SER A 33 -6.00 -12.03 -2.36
C SER A 33 -5.50 -11.92 -3.79
N LEU A 34 -5.31 -10.69 -4.27
CA LEU A 34 -4.93 -10.46 -5.67
C LEU A 34 -3.42 -10.44 -5.90
N VAL A 35 -2.64 -10.25 -4.85
CA VAL A 35 -1.18 -10.18 -4.95
C VAL A 35 -0.57 -10.92 -3.76
N ALA A 36 0.70 -11.30 -3.91
CA ALA A 36 1.41 -12.00 -2.84
C ALA A 36 2.67 -11.21 -2.44
N PRO A 37 2.51 -10.07 -1.78
CA PRO A 37 3.65 -9.28 -1.37
C PRO A 37 4.36 -9.90 -0.17
N LYS A 38 5.54 -9.39 0.12
CA LYS A 38 6.30 -9.76 1.30
C LYS A 38 6.34 -8.57 2.26
N LYS A 39 6.62 -8.86 3.51
CA LYS A 39 6.82 -7.81 4.51
C LYS A 39 7.90 -6.85 4.03
N GLY A 40 7.59 -5.57 4.05
CA GLY A 40 8.48 -4.52 3.59
C GLY A 40 8.24 -4.09 2.14
N ASP A 41 7.47 -4.86 1.38
CA ASP A 41 7.12 -4.48 0.02
C ASP A 41 6.12 -3.33 0.02
N TYR A 42 6.10 -2.61 -1.09
CA TYR A 42 5.07 -1.60 -1.31
C TYR A 42 4.00 -2.17 -2.23
N VAL A 43 2.75 -1.88 -1.91
CA VAL A 43 1.62 -2.33 -2.72
C VAL A 43 0.73 -1.14 -3.04
N LEU A 44 0.11 -1.19 -4.20
CA LEU A 44 -0.87 -0.20 -4.59
C LEU A 44 -2.21 -0.66 -4.03
N VAL A 45 -2.82 0.15 -3.17
CA VAL A 45 -4.07 -0.19 -2.49
C VAL A 45 -5.20 0.66 -3.06
N HIS A 46 -6.27 -0.01 -3.43
CA HIS A 46 -7.47 0.65 -3.94
C HIS A 46 -8.69 -0.05 -3.37
N ALA A 47 -9.59 0.74 -2.77
CA ALA A 47 -10.83 0.21 -2.19
C ALA A 47 -10.60 -0.93 -1.17
N GLY A 48 -9.55 -0.82 -0.37
CA GLY A 48 -9.28 -1.81 0.68
C GLY A 48 -8.57 -3.07 0.21
N SER A 49 -8.17 -3.13 -1.06
CA SER A 49 -7.46 -4.29 -1.62
C SER A 49 -6.14 -3.86 -2.23
N ALA A 50 -5.11 -4.67 -2.03
CA ALA A 50 -3.85 -4.49 -2.72
C ALA A 50 -4.01 -5.06 -4.12
N ILE A 51 -3.76 -4.25 -5.13
CA ILE A 51 -3.98 -4.65 -6.52
C ILE A 51 -2.68 -4.87 -7.30
N GLU A 52 -1.56 -4.36 -6.81
CA GLU A 52 -0.30 -4.49 -7.51
C GLU A 52 0.85 -4.31 -6.53
N ILE A 53 1.94 -5.05 -6.74
CA ILE A 53 3.16 -4.86 -5.97
C ILE A 53 4.01 -3.85 -6.72
N LEU A 54 4.46 -2.81 -6.01
CA LEU A 54 5.26 -1.75 -6.59
C LEU A 54 6.72 -1.91 -6.23
N LYS A 55 7.60 -1.49 -7.12
CA LYS A 55 9.00 -1.36 -6.79
C LYS A 55 9.15 -0.20 -5.82
N LYS A 56 10.09 -0.32 -4.88
CA LYS A 56 10.33 0.72 -3.89
C LYS A 56 10.53 2.10 -4.52
N GLU A 57 11.30 2.16 -5.59
CA GLU A 57 11.56 3.41 -6.30
C GLU A 57 10.30 4.05 -6.85
N SER A 58 9.45 3.23 -7.48
CA SER A 58 8.18 3.73 -8.02
C SER A 58 7.24 4.21 -6.92
N ALA A 59 7.21 3.48 -5.81
CA ALA A 59 6.37 3.87 -4.67
C ALA A 59 6.83 5.20 -4.09
N GLU A 60 8.12 5.41 -3.96
CA GLU A 60 8.67 6.66 -3.45
C GLU A 60 8.31 7.84 -4.34
N GLU A 61 8.38 7.66 -5.65
CA GLU A 61 8.02 8.72 -6.59
C GLU A 61 6.55 9.11 -6.45
N ILE A 62 5.67 8.11 -6.34
CA ILE A 62 4.24 8.38 -6.18
C ILE A 62 3.96 9.05 -4.84
N LEU A 63 4.61 8.60 -3.76
CA LEU A 63 4.45 9.20 -2.45
C LEU A 63 4.93 10.65 -2.43
N ASN A 64 6.01 10.94 -3.13
CA ASN A 64 6.51 12.32 -3.23
C ASN A 64 5.51 13.22 -3.95
N LEU A 65 4.85 12.70 -4.98
CA LEU A 65 3.82 13.45 -5.68
C LEU A 65 2.63 13.76 -4.77
N PHE A 66 2.22 12.80 -3.94
CA PHE A 66 1.16 13.03 -2.97
C PHE A 66 1.55 14.10 -1.96
N GLU A 67 2.78 14.08 -1.47
CA GLU A 67 3.24 15.11 -0.55
C GLU A 67 3.22 16.50 -1.18
N MET A 68 3.61 16.61 -2.43
CA MET A 68 3.57 17.88 -3.14
C MET A 68 2.15 18.41 -3.26
N LEU A 69 1.19 17.54 -3.50
CA LEU A 69 -0.21 17.92 -3.58
C LEU A 69 -0.78 18.36 -2.23
N GLU A 70 -0.36 17.71 -1.17
CA GLU A 70 -0.83 18.04 0.18
C GLU A 70 -0.28 19.38 0.70
N LYS A 71 0.86 19.81 0.19
CA LYS A 71 1.49 21.05 0.65
C LYS A 71 0.86 22.30 0.07
N GLU A 72 -0.02 22.16 -0.84
CA GLU A 72 -0.78 23.29 -1.37
C GLU A 72 -2.08 23.47 -0.59
#